data_0f770e36fbb7d4209b1e14e68fd8fd3e
#
_entry.id   0f770e36fbb7d4209b1e14e68fd8fd3e
#
_cell.length_a   1.000
_cell.length_b   1.000
_cell.length_c   1.000
_cell.angle_alpha   90.00
_cell.angle_beta   90.00
_cell.angle_gamma   90.00
#
_symmetry.space_group_name_H-M   'P 1'
#
loop_
_entity.id
_entity.type
_entity.pdbx_description
1 polymer ?
#
loop_
_entity_poly.entity_id
_entity_poly.type
_entity_poly.pdbx_seq_one_letter_code
_entity_poly.pdbx_strand_id
1 'polypeptide(L)'
;MSSATSSVLARYFSILLAGLAIKIMDDCLDEPMEDLAVYCRRGAIAYGLLALAIAAAIEWETACSLFFAAYILGMAGDEIRPLASRLRGWEESLIVLGIGLASVGWKALLAAMSTMAAVQLYDDLADLAKDARWGRANLVRRWGYTECLLLLAISMAIGALLNPLQALFVFLAVPPVLTLTRKIFREDE
;
A
#
# COMPACT_ATOMS: atom_id res chain seq x y z
N MET A 1 -29.13 -1.02 15.98
CA MET A 1 -27.68 -0.93 16.27
C MET A 1 -26.84 -2.03 15.61
N SER A 2 -27.37 -3.18 15.26
CA SER A 2 -26.56 -4.29 14.69
C SER A 2 -26.06 -4.10 13.26
N SER A 3 -26.80 -3.44 12.37
CA SER A 3 -26.41 -3.30 10.96
C SER A 3 -25.27 -2.30 10.71
N ALA A 4 -25.24 -1.21 11.46
CA ALA A 4 -24.19 -0.19 11.32
C ALA A 4 -22.83 -0.68 11.85
N THR A 5 -22.84 -1.43 12.97
CA THR A 5 -21.61 -2.02 13.52
C THR A 5 -21.05 -3.14 12.62
N SER A 6 -21.92 -3.92 11.98
CA SER A 6 -21.46 -4.95 11.01
C SER A 6 -20.82 -4.34 9.77
N SER A 7 -21.34 -3.21 9.27
CA SER A 7 -20.75 -2.51 8.12
C SER A 7 -19.38 -1.88 8.44
N VAL A 8 -19.22 -1.32 9.65
CA VAL A 8 -17.95 -0.75 10.11
C VAL A 8 -16.87 -1.83 10.26
N LEU A 9 -17.21 -2.97 10.85
CA LEU A 9 -16.30 -4.12 10.97
C LEU A 9 -15.92 -4.69 9.59
N ALA A 10 -16.90 -4.86 8.70
CA ALA A 10 -16.66 -5.34 7.34
C ALA A 10 -15.66 -4.45 6.61
N ARG A 11 -15.80 -3.13 6.72
CA ARG A 11 -14.87 -2.15 6.14
C ARG A 11 -13.48 -2.26 6.72
N TYR A 12 -13.34 -2.40 8.04
CA TYR A 12 -12.04 -2.60 8.67
C TYR A 12 -11.35 -3.88 8.19
N PHE A 13 -12.09 -5.00 8.10
CA PHE A 13 -11.56 -6.26 7.59
C PHE A 13 -11.16 -6.16 6.11
N SER A 14 -11.95 -5.48 5.28
CA SER A 14 -11.58 -5.22 3.89
C SER A 14 -10.27 -4.45 3.78
N ILE A 15 -10.09 -3.38 4.58
CA ILE A 15 -8.86 -2.60 4.63
C ILE A 15 -7.67 -3.44 5.10
N LEU A 16 -7.85 -4.25 6.13
CA LEU A 16 -6.79 -5.12 6.65
C LEU A 16 -6.33 -6.14 5.62
N LEU A 17 -7.26 -6.79 4.92
CA LEU A 17 -6.95 -7.76 3.87
C LEU A 17 -6.33 -7.10 2.63
N ALA A 18 -6.82 -5.92 2.23
CA ALA A 18 -6.21 -5.14 1.16
C ALA A 18 -4.78 -4.69 1.53
N GLY A 19 -4.58 -4.22 2.75
CA GLY A 19 -3.26 -3.87 3.28
C GLY A 19 -2.30 -5.07 3.30
N LEU A 20 -2.79 -6.25 3.69
CA LEU A 20 -2.00 -7.49 3.64
C LEU A 20 -1.59 -7.83 2.21
N ALA A 21 -2.51 -7.73 1.25
CA ALA A 21 -2.22 -7.97 -0.16
C ALA A 21 -1.18 -7.00 -0.70
N ILE A 22 -1.34 -5.70 -0.42
CA ILE A 22 -0.40 -4.65 -0.81
C ILE A 22 0.99 -4.93 -0.23
N LYS A 23 1.08 -5.24 1.08
CA LYS A 23 2.37 -5.49 1.73
C LYS A 23 3.07 -6.74 1.20
N ILE A 24 2.33 -7.82 0.92
CA ILE A 24 2.90 -9.02 0.29
C ILE A 24 3.46 -8.71 -1.10
N MET A 25 2.75 -7.92 -1.90
CA MET A 25 3.22 -7.53 -3.23
C MET A 25 4.43 -6.62 -3.17
N ASP A 26 4.43 -5.65 -2.27
CA ASP A 26 5.53 -4.73 -2.01
C ASP A 26 6.81 -5.51 -1.60
N ASP A 27 6.71 -6.38 -0.60
CA ASP A 27 7.82 -7.24 -0.17
C ASP A 27 8.34 -8.12 -1.33
N CYS A 28 7.46 -8.62 -2.20
CA CYS A 28 7.86 -9.40 -3.38
C CYS A 28 8.59 -8.59 -4.46
N LEU A 29 8.31 -7.29 -4.56
CA LEU A 29 8.95 -6.41 -5.54
C LEU A 29 10.30 -5.86 -5.03
N ASP A 30 10.42 -5.66 -3.72
CA ASP A 30 11.59 -5.05 -3.10
C ASP A 30 12.72 -6.04 -2.76
N GLU A 31 12.41 -7.34 -2.68
CA GLU A 31 13.41 -8.35 -2.34
C GLU A 31 14.37 -8.64 -3.51
N PRO A 32 15.67 -8.88 -3.24
CA PRO A 32 16.64 -9.31 -4.25
C PRO A 32 16.18 -10.60 -4.93
N MET A 33 16.51 -10.77 -6.22
CA MET A 33 16.07 -11.90 -7.05
C MET A 33 16.33 -13.29 -6.44
N GLU A 34 17.36 -13.43 -5.60
CA GLU A 34 17.69 -14.70 -4.94
C GLU A 34 16.70 -15.04 -3.80
N ASP A 35 16.29 -14.03 -3.03
CA ASP A 35 15.31 -14.20 -1.95
C ASP A 35 13.88 -14.23 -2.48
N LEU A 36 13.59 -13.52 -3.59
CA LEU A 36 12.31 -13.55 -4.28
C LEU A 36 11.89 -14.96 -4.68
N ALA A 37 12.84 -15.80 -5.11
CA ALA A 37 12.54 -17.20 -5.47
C ALA A 37 12.05 -18.02 -4.27
N VAL A 38 12.53 -17.75 -3.07
CA VAL A 38 12.07 -18.40 -1.83
C VAL A 38 10.68 -17.92 -1.44
N TYR A 39 10.44 -16.62 -1.54
CA TYR A 39 9.15 -15.98 -1.24
C TYR A 39 8.05 -16.44 -2.22
N CYS A 40 8.34 -16.44 -3.52
CA CYS A 40 7.40 -16.92 -4.54
C CYS A 40 7.13 -18.44 -4.44
N ARG A 41 8.11 -19.24 -4.02
CA ARG A 41 7.93 -20.70 -3.78
C ARG A 41 6.91 -20.99 -2.69
N ARG A 42 6.72 -20.09 -1.71
CA ARG A 42 5.74 -20.24 -0.63
C ARG A 42 4.32 -19.82 -1.03
N GLY A 43 4.09 -19.41 -2.26
CA GLY A 43 2.77 -19.00 -2.74
C GLY A 43 2.31 -17.64 -2.21
N ALA A 44 3.23 -16.79 -1.75
CA ALA A 44 2.92 -15.48 -1.18
C ALA A 44 2.02 -14.63 -2.09
N ILE A 45 2.33 -14.58 -3.39
CA ILE A 45 1.53 -13.85 -4.38
C ILE A 45 0.09 -14.41 -4.44
N ALA A 46 -0.07 -15.73 -4.41
CA ALA A 46 -1.41 -16.36 -4.43
C ALA A 46 -2.22 -15.98 -3.19
N TYR A 47 -1.60 -15.95 -2.01
CA TYR A 47 -2.26 -15.50 -0.78
C TYR A 47 -2.59 -14.01 -0.81
N GLY A 48 -1.69 -13.17 -1.36
CA GLY A 48 -1.96 -11.75 -1.58
C GLY A 48 -3.16 -11.52 -2.49
N LEU A 49 -3.22 -12.22 -3.64
CA LEU A 49 -4.35 -12.14 -4.56
C LEU A 49 -5.65 -12.66 -3.93
N LEU A 50 -5.60 -13.74 -3.15
CA LEU A 50 -6.75 -14.25 -2.42
C LEU A 50 -7.25 -13.24 -1.38
N ALA A 51 -6.34 -12.64 -0.62
CA ALA A 51 -6.68 -11.60 0.36
C ALA A 51 -7.34 -10.40 -0.31
N LEU A 52 -6.79 -9.93 -1.45
CA LEU A 52 -7.39 -8.84 -2.23
C LEU A 52 -8.77 -9.20 -2.78
N ALA A 53 -8.95 -10.42 -3.29
CA ALA A 53 -10.24 -10.88 -3.79
C ALA A 53 -11.30 -10.92 -2.69
N ILE A 54 -10.95 -11.41 -1.48
CA ILE A 54 -11.84 -11.40 -0.33
C ILE A 54 -12.14 -9.95 0.11
N ALA A 55 -11.12 -9.08 0.19
CA ALA A 55 -11.30 -7.68 0.52
C ALA A 55 -12.29 -6.98 -0.43
N ALA A 56 -12.13 -7.20 -1.74
CA ALA A 56 -13.01 -6.65 -2.76
C ALA A 56 -14.44 -7.24 -2.69
N ALA A 57 -14.59 -8.52 -2.32
CA ALA A 57 -15.90 -9.14 -2.11
C ALA A 57 -16.63 -8.56 -0.88
N ILE A 58 -15.89 -8.11 0.15
CA ILE A 58 -16.46 -7.47 1.34
C ILE A 58 -16.86 -6.01 1.05
N GLU A 59 -15.92 -5.23 0.52
CA GLU A 59 -16.12 -3.82 0.19
C GLU A 59 -15.19 -3.40 -0.96
N TRP A 60 -15.69 -3.56 -2.19
CA TRP A 60 -14.89 -3.43 -3.39
C TRP A 60 -14.29 -2.04 -3.60
N GLU A 61 -15.07 -0.98 -3.31
CA GLU A 61 -14.65 0.41 -3.52
C GLU A 61 -13.43 0.74 -2.66
N THR A 62 -13.46 0.37 -1.38
CA THR A 62 -12.35 0.60 -0.45
C THR A 62 -11.14 -0.26 -0.78
N ALA A 63 -11.33 -1.56 -1.06
CA ALA A 63 -10.23 -2.46 -1.39
C ALA A 63 -9.53 -2.05 -2.69
N CYS A 64 -10.31 -1.80 -3.76
CA CYS A 64 -9.75 -1.42 -5.06
C CYS A 64 -9.11 -0.03 -5.02
N SER A 65 -9.71 0.96 -4.34
CA SER A 65 -9.12 2.29 -4.24
C SER A 65 -7.77 2.27 -3.53
N LEU A 66 -7.63 1.52 -2.44
CA LEU A 66 -6.36 1.37 -1.71
C LEU A 66 -5.32 0.62 -2.56
N PHE A 67 -5.72 -0.45 -3.25
CA PHE A 67 -4.82 -1.20 -4.11
C PHE A 67 -4.32 -0.36 -5.30
N PHE A 68 -5.21 0.35 -6.00
CA PHE A 68 -4.82 1.25 -7.08
C PHE A 68 -3.91 2.37 -6.58
N ALA A 69 -4.24 2.96 -5.43
CA ALA A 69 -3.43 4.01 -4.83
C ALA A 69 -2.01 3.53 -4.51
N ALA A 70 -1.88 2.37 -3.87
CA ALA A 70 -0.57 1.77 -3.55
C ALA A 70 0.23 1.47 -4.82
N TYR A 71 -0.41 0.90 -5.85
CA TYR A 71 0.22 0.61 -7.13
C TYR A 71 0.72 1.88 -7.83
N ILE A 72 -0.12 2.92 -7.93
CA ILE A 72 0.23 4.19 -8.56
C ILE A 72 1.44 4.82 -7.86
N LEU A 73 1.42 4.88 -6.53
CA LEU A 73 2.49 5.51 -5.75
C LEU A 73 3.79 4.68 -5.80
N GLY A 74 3.70 3.36 -5.71
CA GLY A 74 4.85 2.48 -5.77
C GLY A 74 5.54 2.50 -7.13
N MET A 75 4.77 2.44 -8.21
CA MET A 75 5.32 2.41 -9.58
C MET A 75 5.74 3.78 -10.10
N ALA A 76 5.20 4.88 -9.56
CA ALA A 76 5.56 6.24 -10.01
C ALA A 76 7.05 6.58 -9.80
N GLY A 77 7.72 5.95 -8.84
CA GLY A 77 9.15 6.14 -8.54
C GLY A 77 10.09 5.30 -9.41
N ASP A 78 9.59 4.30 -10.13
CA ASP A 78 10.41 3.35 -10.90
C ASP A 78 10.52 3.80 -12.38
N GLU A 79 11.27 4.90 -12.59
CA GLU A 79 11.37 5.55 -13.91
C GLU A 79 12.27 4.81 -14.92
N ILE A 80 13.13 3.89 -14.47
CA ILE A 80 14.31 3.48 -15.27
C ILE A 80 14.18 2.06 -15.84
N ARG A 81 13.42 1.17 -15.22
CA ARG A 81 13.32 -0.23 -15.67
C ARG A 81 12.00 -0.50 -16.39
N PRO A 82 12.02 -1.07 -17.61
CA PRO A 82 10.78 -1.54 -18.21
C PRO A 82 10.25 -2.72 -17.40
N LEU A 83 8.98 -2.65 -17.03
CA LEU A 83 8.26 -3.72 -16.35
C LEU A 83 7.99 -4.90 -17.29
N ALA A 84 7.42 -5.99 -16.78
CA ALA A 84 7.06 -7.16 -17.58
C ALA A 84 6.09 -6.83 -18.75
N SER A 85 5.29 -5.78 -18.61
CA SER A 85 4.42 -5.19 -19.64
C SER A 85 5.18 -4.49 -20.77
N ARG A 86 6.50 -4.26 -20.62
CA ARG A 86 7.34 -3.40 -21.46
C ARG A 86 7.03 -1.91 -21.35
N LEU A 87 6.13 -1.50 -20.45
CA LEU A 87 5.85 -0.12 -20.12
C LEU A 87 6.79 0.35 -19.01
N ARG A 88 6.95 1.67 -18.90
CA ARG A 88 7.64 2.29 -17.76
C ARG A 88 6.69 2.40 -16.57
N GLY A 89 7.22 2.42 -15.35
CA GLY A 89 6.40 2.49 -14.14
C GLY A 89 5.39 3.67 -14.14
N TRP A 90 5.81 4.85 -14.62
CA TRP A 90 4.89 5.99 -14.73
C TRP A 90 3.79 5.81 -15.80
N GLU A 91 4.05 5.07 -16.89
CA GLU A 91 3.05 4.77 -17.92
C GLU A 91 1.98 3.82 -17.37
N GLU A 92 2.40 2.78 -16.64
CA GLU A 92 1.45 1.89 -15.94
C GLU A 92 0.66 2.65 -14.86
N SER A 93 1.32 3.52 -14.08
CA SER A 93 0.64 4.34 -13.08
C SER A 93 -0.45 5.22 -13.70
N LEU A 94 -0.22 5.79 -14.89
CA LEU A 94 -1.25 6.56 -15.60
C LEU A 94 -2.42 5.70 -16.06
N ILE A 95 -2.15 4.48 -16.55
CA ILE A 95 -3.20 3.53 -16.95
C ILE A 95 -4.03 3.14 -15.73
N VAL A 96 -3.38 2.77 -14.62
CA VAL A 96 -4.06 2.39 -13.37
C VAL A 96 -4.82 3.57 -12.77
N LEU A 97 -4.30 4.80 -12.88
CA LEU A 97 -5.01 6.01 -12.50
C LEU A 97 -6.31 6.17 -13.30
N GLY A 98 -6.24 5.98 -14.62
CA GLY A 98 -7.43 6.04 -15.49
C GLY A 98 -8.47 4.96 -15.13
N ILE A 99 -8.03 3.73 -14.89
CA ILE A 99 -8.89 2.62 -14.44
C ILE A 99 -9.50 2.94 -13.08
N GLY A 100 -8.71 3.44 -12.13
CA GLY A 100 -9.16 3.81 -10.79
C GLY A 100 -10.21 4.92 -10.84
N LEU A 101 -9.97 5.98 -11.62
CA LEU A 101 -10.95 7.07 -11.81
C LEU A 101 -12.28 6.58 -12.39
N ALA A 102 -12.22 5.67 -13.37
CA ALA A 102 -13.40 5.12 -14.01
C ALA A 102 -14.17 4.15 -13.11
N SER A 103 -13.48 3.39 -12.25
CA SER A 103 -14.07 2.32 -11.44
C SER A 103 -14.56 2.79 -10.07
N VAL A 104 -13.70 3.46 -9.28
CA VAL A 104 -14.04 3.87 -7.90
C VAL A 104 -14.35 5.37 -7.77
N GLY A 105 -14.05 6.14 -8.80
CA GLY A 105 -14.27 7.58 -8.85
C GLY A 105 -13.15 8.39 -8.15
N TRP A 106 -13.11 9.68 -8.46
CA TRP A 106 -12.00 10.56 -8.08
C TRP A 106 -11.89 10.79 -6.57
N LYS A 107 -13.01 10.85 -5.83
CA LYS A 107 -13.00 11.12 -4.38
C LYS A 107 -12.41 9.94 -3.60
N ALA A 108 -12.87 8.72 -3.90
CA ALA A 108 -12.38 7.51 -3.25
C ALA A 108 -10.90 7.28 -3.57
N LEU A 109 -10.53 7.46 -4.84
CA LEU A 109 -9.14 7.30 -5.27
C LEU A 109 -8.22 8.35 -4.64
N LEU A 110 -8.61 9.63 -4.60
CA LEU A 110 -7.81 10.69 -3.99
C LEU A 110 -7.65 10.49 -2.47
N ALA A 111 -8.71 10.06 -1.77
CA ALA A 111 -8.64 9.72 -0.36
C ALA A 111 -7.67 8.56 -0.12
N ALA A 112 -7.75 7.52 -0.94
CA ALA A 112 -6.86 6.37 -0.87
C ALA A 112 -5.39 6.75 -1.18
N MET A 113 -5.15 7.53 -2.24
CA MET A 113 -3.81 8.00 -2.61
C MET A 113 -3.18 8.84 -1.48
N SER A 114 -3.95 9.78 -0.91
CA SER A 114 -3.46 10.60 0.20
C SER A 114 -3.14 9.74 1.42
N THR A 115 -3.99 8.77 1.76
CA THR A 115 -3.77 7.90 2.91
C THR A 115 -2.58 6.96 2.68
N MET A 116 -2.44 6.38 1.48
CA MET A 116 -1.31 5.50 1.13
C MET A 116 0.01 6.28 1.05
N ALA A 117 0.00 7.51 0.51
CA ALA A 117 1.17 8.38 0.54
C ALA A 117 1.63 8.67 1.98
N ALA A 118 0.69 8.90 2.89
CA ALA A 118 1.01 9.08 4.31
C ALA A 118 1.62 7.81 4.94
N VAL A 119 1.12 6.62 4.59
CA VAL A 119 1.68 5.34 5.06
C VAL A 119 3.11 5.15 4.54
N GLN A 120 3.37 5.39 3.25
CA GLN A 120 4.72 5.28 2.66
C GLN A 120 5.69 6.29 3.28
N LEU A 121 5.29 7.55 3.43
CA LEU A 121 6.14 8.56 4.07
C LEU A 121 6.44 8.24 5.54
N TYR A 122 5.47 7.66 6.25
CA TYR A 122 5.67 7.20 7.63
C TYR A 122 6.68 6.04 7.68
N ASP A 123 6.58 5.07 6.77
CA ASP A 123 7.50 3.93 6.67
C ASP A 123 8.93 4.42 6.35
N ASP A 124 9.08 5.30 5.38
CA ASP A 124 10.37 5.93 5.03
C ASP A 124 11.00 6.71 6.19
N LEU A 125 10.20 7.42 6.99
CA LEU A 125 10.68 8.10 8.19
C LEU A 125 11.10 7.12 9.29
N ALA A 126 10.34 6.04 9.48
CA ALA A 126 10.62 5.01 10.48
C ALA A 126 11.86 4.18 10.14
N ASP A 127 12.04 3.84 8.86
CA ASP A 127 13.13 2.99 8.39
C ASP A 127 14.38 3.77 7.91
N LEU A 128 14.42 5.10 8.07
CA LEU A 128 15.52 5.97 7.60
C LEU A 128 16.93 5.45 7.96
N ALA A 129 17.14 5.04 9.23
CA ALA A 129 18.43 4.56 9.69
C ALA A 129 18.79 3.18 9.12
N LYS A 130 17.81 2.34 8.89
CA LYS A 130 17.95 0.99 8.32
C LYS A 130 18.27 1.10 6.84
N ASP A 131 17.49 1.88 6.08
CA ASP A 131 17.69 2.09 4.65
C ASP A 131 19.02 2.75 4.33
N ALA A 132 19.50 3.64 5.22
CA ALA A 132 20.84 4.22 5.09
C ALA A 132 21.95 3.17 5.18
N ARG A 133 21.79 2.13 6.01
CA ARG A 133 22.79 1.04 6.16
C ARG A 133 22.78 0.10 4.95
N TRP A 134 21.59 -0.15 4.37
CA TRP A 134 21.41 -1.11 3.27
C TRP A 134 21.48 -0.47 1.89
N GLY A 135 21.65 0.87 1.81
CA GLY A 135 21.71 1.61 0.54
C GLY A 135 20.38 1.63 -0.24
N ARG A 136 19.25 1.38 0.47
CA ARG A 136 17.92 1.39 -0.14
C ARG A 136 17.47 2.81 -0.49
N ALA A 137 16.63 2.93 -1.51
CA ALA A 137 15.97 4.19 -1.86
C ALA A 137 15.03 4.60 -0.72
N ASN A 138 15.06 5.87 -0.33
CA ASN A 138 14.22 6.40 0.74
C ASN A 138 13.97 7.88 0.44
N LEU A 139 12.72 8.31 0.42
CA LEU A 139 12.32 9.68 0.08
C LEU A 139 12.87 10.72 1.06
N VAL A 140 13.00 10.36 2.34
CA VAL A 140 13.54 11.26 3.37
C VAL A 140 14.99 11.62 3.09
N ARG A 141 15.77 10.69 2.54
CA ARG A 141 17.15 10.96 2.12
C ARG A 141 17.24 11.85 0.89
N ARG A 142 16.23 11.79 0.01
CA ARG A 142 16.19 12.56 -1.25
C ARG A 142 15.65 13.98 -1.04
N TRP A 143 14.60 14.13 -0.23
CA TRP A 143 13.86 15.38 -0.08
C TRP A 143 14.14 16.13 1.22
N GLY A 144 14.55 15.42 2.27
CA GLY A 144 14.77 15.96 3.60
C GLY A 144 13.73 15.50 4.62
N TYR A 145 14.13 15.49 5.89
CA TYR A 145 13.28 15.01 6.99
C TYR A 145 12.06 15.93 7.20
N THR A 146 12.28 17.25 7.20
CA THR A 146 11.22 18.24 7.44
C THR A 146 10.18 18.24 6.33
N GLU A 147 10.64 18.16 5.09
CA GLU A 147 9.80 18.13 3.89
C GLU A 147 8.91 16.88 3.89
N CYS A 148 9.47 15.71 4.19
CA CYS A 148 8.72 14.48 4.29
C CYS A 148 7.73 14.49 5.46
N LEU A 149 8.08 15.08 6.60
CA LEU A 149 7.17 15.23 7.74
C LEU A 149 5.99 16.16 7.40
N LEU A 150 6.24 17.26 6.70
CA LEU A 150 5.19 18.16 6.24
C LEU A 150 4.27 17.48 5.20
N LEU A 151 4.84 16.76 4.25
CA LEU A 151 4.07 16.00 3.27
C LEU A 151 3.24 14.90 3.93
N LEU A 152 3.78 14.20 4.93
CA LEU A 152 3.04 13.24 5.74
C LEU A 152 1.81 13.93 6.40
N ALA A 153 2.03 15.05 7.06
CA ALA A 153 0.95 15.78 7.74
C ALA A 153 -0.14 16.26 6.75
N ILE A 154 0.26 16.78 5.59
CA ILE A 154 -0.65 17.23 4.53
C ILE A 154 -1.43 16.02 3.98
N SER A 155 -0.76 14.92 3.67
CA SER A 155 -1.38 13.71 3.14
C SER A 155 -2.37 13.10 4.13
N MET A 156 -2.02 13.05 5.42
CA MET A 156 -2.94 12.64 6.49
C MET A 156 -4.16 13.56 6.57
N ALA A 157 -3.97 14.86 6.52
CA ALA A 157 -5.06 15.83 6.58
C ALA A 157 -6.02 15.68 5.40
N ILE A 158 -5.50 15.56 4.18
CA ILE A 158 -6.32 15.35 2.97
C ILE A 158 -7.08 14.03 3.06
N GLY A 159 -6.42 12.93 3.43
CA GLY A 159 -7.06 11.62 3.60
C GLY A 159 -8.18 11.67 4.64
N ALA A 160 -7.94 12.29 5.79
CA ALA A 160 -8.91 12.43 6.86
C ALA A 160 -10.09 13.36 6.48
N LEU A 161 -9.85 14.42 5.71
CA LEU A 161 -10.90 15.32 5.22
C LEU A 161 -11.81 14.64 4.19
N LEU A 162 -11.24 13.82 3.31
CA LEU A 162 -12.01 13.14 2.26
C LEU A 162 -12.74 11.89 2.76
N ASN A 163 -12.09 11.10 3.62
CA ASN A 163 -12.65 9.87 4.19
C ASN A 163 -12.02 9.55 5.56
N PRO A 164 -12.52 10.17 6.67
CA PRO A 164 -11.92 10.04 8.00
C PRO A 164 -11.91 8.59 8.51
N LEU A 165 -12.96 7.84 8.22
CA LEU A 165 -13.08 6.46 8.66
C LEU A 165 -12.06 5.55 7.96
N GLN A 166 -11.86 5.74 6.64
CA GLN A 166 -10.85 5.01 5.89
C GLN A 166 -9.44 5.35 6.37
N ALA A 167 -9.14 6.64 6.55
CA ALA A 167 -7.83 7.08 7.05
C ALA A 167 -7.53 6.46 8.42
N LEU A 168 -8.46 6.53 9.36
CA LEU A 168 -8.32 5.92 10.69
C LEU A 168 -8.06 4.41 10.59
N PHE A 169 -8.86 3.68 9.80
CA PHE A 169 -8.75 2.23 9.70
C PHE A 169 -7.47 1.78 8.99
N VAL A 170 -6.98 2.52 8.01
CA VAL A 170 -5.70 2.22 7.37
C VAL A 170 -4.57 2.32 8.40
N PHE A 171 -4.49 3.40 9.19
CA PHE A 171 -3.47 3.52 10.23
C PHE A 171 -3.59 2.45 11.33
N LEU A 172 -4.82 2.06 11.70
CA LEU A 172 -5.04 0.96 12.65
C LEU A 172 -4.67 -0.41 12.05
N ALA A 173 -4.74 -0.58 10.73
CA ALA A 173 -4.40 -1.82 10.05
C ALA A 173 -2.87 -2.00 9.82
N VAL A 174 -2.08 -0.92 9.80
CA VAL A 174 -0.64 -0.99 9.56
C VAL A 174 0.09 -1.93 10.54
N PRO A 175 -0.02 -1.78 11.88
CA PRO A 175 0.69 -2.65 12.81
C PRO A 175 0.32 -4.14 12.68
N PRO A 176 -0.96 -4.55 12.63
CA PRO A 176 -1.30 -5.95 12.47
C PRO A 176 -0.88 -6.52 11.10
N VAL A 177 -0.92 -5.74 10.02
CA VAL A 177 -0.42 -6.17 8.71
C VAL A 177 1.08 -6.46 8.78
N LEU A 178 1.88 -5.54 9.31
CA LEU A 178 3.32 -5.72 9.47
C LEU A 178 3.69 -6.92 10.36
N THR A 179 2.92 -7.14 11.44
CA THR A 179 3.17 -8.30 12.32
C THR A 179 2.77 -9.63 11.66
N LEU A 180 1.68 -9.65 10.89
CA LEU A 180 1.24 -10.82 10.15
C LEU A 180 2.22 -11.21 9.05
N THR A 181 2.67 -10.27 8.24
CA THR A 181 3.63 -10.55 7.17
C THR A 181 4.95 -11.07 7.73
N ARG A 182 5.47 -10.47 8.80
CA ARG A 182 6.67 -10.97 9.48
C ARG A 182 6.50 -12.41 9.97
N LYS A 183 5.40 -12.74 10.63
CA LYS A 183 5.15 -14.09 11.14
C LYS A 183 4.96 -15.14 10.04
N ILE A 184 4.24 -14.79 8.96
CA ILE A 184 3.93 -15.74 7.89
C ILE A 184 5.16 -16.02 7.00
N PHE A 185 6.02 -15.03 6.81
CA PHE A 185 7.04 -15.07 5.76
C PHE A 185 8.49 -15.01 6.26
N ARG A 186 8.75 -14.58 7.52
CA ARG A 186 10.12 -14.40 8.07
C ARG A 186 10.45 -15.23 9.31
N GLU A 187 9.60 -16.15 9.74
CA GLU A 187 9.81 -16.97 10.96
C GLU A 187 10.88 -18.08 10.83
N ASP A 188 11.71 -18.11 9.81
CA ASP A 188 12.76 -19.11 9.62
C ASP A 188 14.20 -18.55 9.73
N GLU A 189 14.40 -17.40 10.38
CA GLU A 189 15.75 -16.92 10.76
C GLU A 189 16.03 -17.05 12.26
#